data_83251c1e9debb39cbe94221bcaed5fe5
#
_entry.id   83251c1e9debb39cbe94221bcaed5fe5
#
_cell.length_a   1.000
_cell.length_b   1.000
_cell.length_c   1.000
_cell.angle_alpha   90.00
_cell.angle_beta   90.00
_cell.angle_gamma   90.00
#
_symmetry.space_group_name_H-M   'P 1'
#
loop_
_entity.id
_entity.type
_entity.pdbx_description
1 polymer ?
#
loop_
_entity_poly.entity_id
_entity_poly.type
_entity_poly.pdbx_seq_one_letter_code
_entity_poly.pdbx_strand_id
1 'polypeptide(L)'
;MVESIANNFSLRVEHTGGKIYTQIEAVDSAVYVDEVHFQNVINNLLDNAVKYRKPDSPLDIYIKTWNDDEHLYLSIRDTGIGIKKESLKRVFEKFYRVHTGNVHDVKGFGLGLAYVKNVVNLHQGEIRVDSEVGKGTTFTIKLPVMKELRS
;
A
#
# COMPACT_ATOMS: atom_id res chain seq x y z
N MET A 1 -8.82 11.44 -3.72
CA MET A 1 -8.79 10.29 -2.78
C MET A 1 -7.41 10.07 -2.18
N VAL A 2 -6.41 9.82 -2.99
CA VAL A 2 -5.05 9.51 -2.51
C VAL A 2 -4.47 10.65 -1.69
N GLU A 3 -4.57 11.87 -2.16
CA GLU A 3 -4.01 13.04 -1.46
C GLU A 3 -4.67 13.27 -0.10
N SER A 4 -5.96 13.09 -0.02
CA SER A 4 -6.70 13.25 1.23
C SER A 4 -6.26 12.23 2.27
N ILE A 5 -6.09 10.99 1.85
CA ILE A 5 -5.63 9.92 2.75
C ILE A 5 -4.19 10.16 3.18
N ALA A 6 -3.34 10.59 2.25
CA ALA A 6 -1.95 10.92 2.56
C ALA A 6 -1.88 12.02 3.62
N ASN A 7 -2.73 13.05 3.48
CA ASN A 7 -2.78 14.13 4.47
C ASN A 7 -3.18 13.63 5.85
N ASN A 8 -4.09 12.65 5.92
CA ASN A 8 -4.51 12.08 7.19
C ASN A 8 -3.41 11.30 7.90
N PHE A 9 -2.44 10.78 7.15
CA PHE A 9 -1.30 10.05 7.72
C PHE A 9 -0.07 10.92 7.95
N SER A 10 -0.04 12.14 7.44
CA SER A 10 1.13 13.02 7.48
C SER A 10 1.71 13.19 8.88
N LEU A 11 0.87 13.46 9.85
CA LEU A 11 1.34 13.71 11.22
C LEU A 11 2.02 12.46 11.81
N ARG A 12 1.45 11.29 11.57
CA ARG A 12 2.03 10.04 12.07
C ARG A 12 3.40 9.78 11.48
N VAL A 13 3.55 10.08 10.20
CA VAL A 13 4.82 9.88 9.49
C VAL A 13 5.83 10.95 9.91
N GLU A 14 5.40 12.20 10.03
CA GLU A 14 6.25 13.30 10.44
C GLU A 14 6.80 13.12 11.87
N HIS A 15 6.05 12.45 12.74
CA HIS A 15 6.54 12.12 14.08
C HIS A 15 7.79 11.24 14.06
N THR A 16 8.03 10.52 12.98
CA THR A 16 9.23 9.70 12.83
C THR A 16 10.41 10.49 12.30
N GLY A 17 10.18 11.74 11.88
CA GLY A 17 11.17 12.55 11.19
C GLY A 17 11.12 12.44 9.68
N GLY A 18 10.22 11.62 9.15
CA GLY A 18 10.08 11.40 7.70
C GLY A 18 8.93 12.17 7.09
N LYS A 19 8.62 11.87 5.85
CA LYS A 19 7.57 12.56 5.09
C LYS A 19 6.86 11.61 4.14
N ILE A 20 5.65 12.01 3.72
CA ILE A 20 4.94 11.36 2.64
C ILE A 20 5.12 12.20 1.38
N TYR A 21 5.57 11.56 0.32
CA TYR A 21 5.75 12.18 -0.99
C TYR A 21 4.70 11.62 -1.93
N THR A 22 3.97 12.47 -2.62
CA THR A 22 2.96 12.04 -3.59
C THR A 22 3.35 12.52 -4.99
N GLN A 23 3.20 11.63 -5.97
CA GLN A 23 3.45 11.92 -7.36
C GLN A 23 2.28 11.36 -8.16
N ILE A 24 1.37 12.24 -8.53
CA ILE A 24 0.15 11.85 -9.23
C ILE A 24 0.36 12.12 -10.73
N GLU A 25 0.66 11.07 -11.48
CA GLU A 25 0.93 11.16 -12.90
C GLU A 25 -0.17 10.53 -13.77
N ALA A 26 -1.18 9.95 -13.15
CA ALA A 26 -2.29 9.37 -13.90
C ALA A 26 -3.09 10.47 -14.58
N VAL A 27 -3.34 10.32 -15.86
CA VAL A 27 -4.04 11.32 -16.68
C VAL A 27 -5.24 10.70 -17.36
N ASP A 28 -6.38 11.38 -17.27
CA ASP A 28 -7.61 11.01 -17.96
C ASP A 28 -8.00 9.55 -17.92
N SER A 29 -7.64 8.89 -16.84
CA SER A 29 -8.00 7.49 -16.66
C SER A 29 -9.12 7.37 -15.64
N ALA A 30 -10.15 6.63 -16.02
CA ALA A 30 -11.24 6.30 -15.11
C ALA A 30 -11.16 4.82 -14.79
N VAL A 31 -11.28 4.49 -13.51
CA VAL A 31 -11.38 3.11 -13.07
C VAL A 31 -12.68 2.95 -12.30
N TYR A 32 -13.28 1.78 -12.43
CA TYR A 32 -14.51 1.49 -11.72
C TYR A 32 -14.16 0.86 -10.39
N VAL A 33 -14.24 1.65 -9.33
CA VAL A 33 -13.89 1.20 -7.99
C VAL A 33 -14.93 1.60 -6.96
N ASP A 34 -15.05 0.79 -5.93
CA ASP A 34 -15.82 1.15 -4.75
C ASP A 34 -14.95 2.07 -3.91
N GLU A 35 -15.34 3.34 -3.80
CA GLU A 35 -14.55 4.34 -3.08
C GLU A 35 -14.27 3.97 -1.63
N VAL A 36 -15.26 3.45 -0.93
CA VAL A 36 -15.10 3.09 0.49
C VAL A 36 -14.08 1.99 0.65
N HIS A 37 -14.20 0.95 -0.17
CA HIS A 37 -13.24 -0.16 -0.11
C HIS A 37 -11.84 0.28 -0.50
N PHE A 38 -11.71 1.13 -1.52
CA PHE A 38 -10.39 1.59 -1.94
C PHE A 38 -9.75 2.56 -0.96
N GLN A 39 -10.53 3.39 -0.30
CA GLN A 39 -10.01 4.18 0.82
C GLN A 39 -9.45 3.26 1.90
N ASN A 40 -10.16 2.20 2.21
CA ASN A 40 -9.71 1.22 3.20
C ASN A 40 -8.45 0.48 2.75
N VAL A 41 -8.33 0.19 1.46
CA VAL A 41 -7.13 -0.43 0.89
C VAL A 41 -5.92 0.49 1.12
N ILE A 42 -6.03 1.75 0.74
CA ILE A 42 -4.94 2.70 0.88
C ILE A 42 -4.60 2.92 2.35
N ASN A 43 -5.61 3.07 3.19
CA ASN A 43 -5.41 3.20 4.64
C ASN A 43 -4.68 2.00 5.22
N ASN A 44 -5.05 0.79 4.80
CA ASN A 44 -4.39 -0.43 5.27
C ASN A 44 -2.91 -0.48 4.85
N LEU A 45 -2.62 -0.08 3.62
CA LEU A 45 -1.24 -0.08 3.13
C LEU A 45 -0.39 0.97 3.86
N LEU A 46 -0.94 2.16 4.10
CA LEU A 46 -0.24 3.20 4.85
C LEU A 46 -0.06 2.82 6.32
N ASP A 47 -1.09 2.25 6.93
CA ASP A 47 -1.01 1.78 8.30
C ASP A 47 0.06 0.70 8.44
N ASN A 48 0.15 -0.19 7.46
CA ASN A 48 1.16 -1.22 7.41
C ASN A 48 2.58 -0.62 7.35
N ALA A 49 2.76 0.42 6.53
CA ALA A 49 4.04 1.12 6.44
C ALA A 49 4.45 1.71 7.78
N VAL A 50 3.50 2.29 8.53
CA VAL A 50 3.78 2.85 9.85
C VAL A 50 4.11 1.74 10.86
N LYS A 51 3.38 0.64 10.82
CA LYS A 51 3.60 -0.47 11.76
C LYS A 51 4.97 -1.12 11.60
N TYR A 52 5.45 -1.26 10.38
CA TYR A 52 6.71 -1.93 10.10
C TYR A 52 7.86 -0.96 9.82
N ARG A 53 7.77 0.25 10.34
CA ARG A 53 8.85 1.22 10.20
C ARG A 53 10.05 0.80 11.06
N LYS A 54 11.21 1.28 10.65
CA LYS A 54 12.42 1.12 11.47
C LYS A 54 12.29 1.98 12.73
N PRO A 55 12.57 1.43 13.92
CA PRO A 55 12.36 2.16 15.17
C PRO A 55 13.16 3.46 15.29
N ASP A 56 14.38 3.46 14.79
CA ASP A 56 15.30 4.58 14.99
C ASP A 56 15.61 5.38 13.72
N SER A 57 14.77 5.27 12.73
CA SER A 57 14.98 5.96 11.46
C SER A 57 13.71 6.68 11.02
N PRO A 58 13.85 7.81 10.31
CA PRO A 58 12.69 8.46 9.72
C PRO A 58 11.99 7.51 8.75
N LEU A 59 10.67 7.55 8.75
CA LEU A 59 9.86 6.80 7.79
C LEU A 59 9.52 7.72 6.63
N ASP A 60 9.97 7.37 5.44
CA ASP A 60 9.54 8.05 4.23
C ASP A 60 8.61 7.14 3.47
N ILE A 61 7.53 7.71 2.97
CA ILE A 61 6.54 6.99 2.16
C ILE A 61 6.40 7.70 0.82
N TYR A 62 6.46 6.93 -0.26
CA TYR A 62 6.33 7.45 -1.62
C TYR A 62 5.10 6.85 -2.25
N ILE A 63 4.13 7.70 -2.57
CA ILE A 63 2.88 7.28 -3.22
C ILE A 63 2.92 7.80 -4.64
N LYS A 64 2.78 6.90 -5.60
CA LYS A 64 2.82 7.26 -7.01
C LYS A 64 1.64 6.65 -7.74
N THR A 65 1.03 7.43 -8.62
CA THR A 65 0.02 6.91 -9.55
C THR A 65 0.47 7.21 -10.96
N TRP A 66 0.23 6.26 -11.86
CA TRP A 66 0.47 6.44 -13.30
C TRP A 66 -0.47 5.51 -14.05
N ASN A 67 -0.57 5.71 -15.34
CA ASN A 67 -1.43 4.86 -16.16
C ASN A 67 -0.85 4.65 -17.56
N ASP A 68 -1.29 3.57 -18.19
CA ASP A 68 -1.13 3.34 -19.60
C ASP A 68 -2.54 3.25 -20.20
N ASP A 69 -2.67 2.79 -21.44
CA ASP A 69 -3.97 2.71 -22.12
C ASP A 69 -4.91 1.67 -21.51
N GLU A 70 -4.38 0.71 -20.78
CA GLU A 70 -5.15 -0.41 -20.27
C GLU A 70 -5.30 -0.45 -18.76
N HIS A 71 -4.36 0.14 -18.05
CA HIS A 71 -4.31 0.02 -16.58
C HIS A 71 -3.93 1.30 -15.89
N LEU A 72 -4.48 1.45 -14.69
CA LEU A 72 -4.06 2.46 -13.72
C LEU A 72 -3.22 1.74 -12.66
N TYR A 73 -2.12 2.37 -12.29
CA TYR A 73 -1.20 1.83 -11.29
C TYR A 73 -1.13 2.75 -10.08
N LEU A 74 -1.06 2.15 -8.91
CA LEU A 74 -0.82 2.85 -7.65
C LEU A 74 0.29 2.12 -6.93
N SER A 75 1.37 2.80 -6.58
CA SER A 75 2.42 2.21 -5.75
C SER A 75 2.57 2.98 -4.45
N ILE A 76 2.82 2.23 -3.38
CA ILE A 76 3.11 2.78 -2.06
C ILE A 76 4.40 2.12 -1.60
N ARG A 77 5.46 2.91 -1.52
CA ARG A 77 6.78 2.46 -1.11
C ARG A 77 7.14 3.07 0.23
N ASP A 78 7.65 2.27 1.14
CA ASP A 78 8.12 2.74 2.43
C ASP A 78 9.59 2.41 2.64
N THR A 79 10.20 3.10 3.61
CA THR A 79 11.59 2.87 4.00
C THR A 79 11.67 2.11 5.32
N GLY A 80 10.77 1.16 5.51
CA GLY A 80 10.68 0.36 6.73
C GLY A 80 11.67 -0.78 6.80
N ILE A 81 11.37 -1.73 7.68
CA ILE A 81 12.27 -2.87 7.95
C ILE A 81 12.38 -3.85 6.78
N GLY A 82 11.42 -3.84 5.86
CA GLY A 82 11.36 -4.80 4.78
C GLY A 82 10.81 -6.15 5.22
N ILE A 83 10.61 -7.03 4.26
CA ILE A 83 10.02 -8.35 4.46
C ILE A 83 10.94 -9.40 3.87
N LYS A 84 11.19 -10.46 4.61
CA LYS A 84 12.03 -11.58 4.17
C LYS A 84 11.34 -12.31 3.01
N LYS A 85 12.14 -12.89 2.11
CA LYS A 85 11.62 -13.61 0.95
C LYS A 85 10.60 -14.69 1.30
N GLU A 86 10.89 -15.46 2.34
CA GLU A 86 9.99 -16.53 2.77
C GLU A 86 8.65 -16.02 3.26
N SER A 87 8.62 -14.80 3.78
CA SER A 87 7.37 -14.17 4.26
C SER A 87 6.59 -13.53 3.11
N LEU A 88 7.26 -13.08 2.04
CA LEU A 88 6.58 -12.43 0.92
C LEU A 88 5.49 -13.30 0.29
N LYS A 89 5.68 -14.60 0.30
CA LYS A 89 4.72 -15.55 -0.27
C LYS A 89 3.44 -15.64 0.55
N ARG A 90 3.47 -15.20 1.80
CA ARG A 90 2.38 -15.38 2.75
C ARG A 90 1.75 -14.09 3.26
N VAL A 91 2.27 -12.92 2.86
CA VAL A 91 1.82 -11.65 3.45
C VAL A 91 0.33 -11.36 3.23
N PHE A 92 -0.27 -11.94 2.20
CA PHE A 92 -1.70 -11.76 1.93
C PHE A 92 -2.59 -12.82 2.54
N GLU A 93 -2.02 -13.79 3.26
CA GLU A 93 -2.81 -14.82 3.93
C GLU A 93 -3.48 -14.24 5.17
N LYS A 94 -4.71 -14.66 5.44
CA LYS A 94 -5.42 -14.24 6.66
C LYS A 94 -4.64 -14.67 7.89
N PHE A 95 -4.59 -13.79 8.88
CA PHE A 95 -3.93 -14.02 10.16
C PHE A 95 -2.41 -14.15 10.10
N TYR A 96 -1.82 -14.06 8.92
CA TYR A 96 -0.36 -14.08 8.82
C TYR A 96 0.21 -12.74 9.26
N ARG A 97 1.22 -12.78 10.08
CA ARG A 97 1.92 -11.57 10.55
C ARG A 97 3.41 -11.80 10.39
N VAL A 98 4.10 -10.77 9.89
CA VAL A 98 5.54 -10.83 9.75
C VAL A 98 6.19 -10.76 11.13
N HIS A 99 7.10 -11.70 11.38
CA HIS A 99 7.84 -11.73 12.65
C HIS A 99 8.89 -10.64 12.64
N THR A 100 8.74 -9.69 13.52
CA THR A 100 9.68 -8.57 13.63
C THR A 100 10.70 -8.76 14.75
N GLY A 101 10.58 -9.85 15.51
CA GLY A 101 11.42 -10.06 16.67
C GLY A 101 10.96 -9.32 17.91
N ASN A 102 9.95 -8.46 17.77
CA ASN A 102 9.40 -7.70 18.87
C ASN A 102 7.88 -7.77 18.84
N VAL A 103 7.34 -8.75 19.55
CA VAL A 103 5.92 -9.08 19.50
C VAL A 103 4.99 -7.96 19.98
N HIS A 104 5.52 -7.01 20.73
CA HIS A 104 4.71 -5.94 21.30
C HIS A 104 4.48 -4.77 20.34
N ASP A 105 5.27 -4.70 19.27
CA ASP A 105 5.23 -3.55 18.36
C ASP A 105 4.20 -3.67 17.25
N VAL A 106 3.74 -4.87 16.97
CA VAL A 106 2.79 -5.09 15.87
C VAL A 106 1.44 -5.47 16.45
N LYS A 107 0.49 -4.55 16.29
CA LYS A 107 -0.89 -4.77 16.73
C LYS A 107 -1.76 -5.03 15.51
N GLY A 108 -2.73 -5.90 15.65
CA GLY A 108 -3.67 -6.22 14.60
C GLY A 108 -3.88 -7.72 14.47
N PHE A 109 -4.88 -8.09 13.71
CA PHE A 109 -5.29 -9.48 13.57
C PHE A 109 -4.76 -10.16 12.31
N GLY A 110 -3.89 -9.50 11.54
CA GLY A 110 -3.35 -10.06 10.32
C GLY A 110 -4.36 -10.14 9.18
N LEU A 111 -5.38 -9.29 9.20
CA LEU A 111 -6.42 -9.28 8.19
C LEU A 111 -6.25 -8.18 7.14
N GLY A 112 -5.46 -7.15 7.46
CA GLY A 112 -5.34 -5.97 6.60
C GLY A 112 -4.90 -6.26 5.17
N LEU A 113 -3.83 -7.02 4.99
CA LEU A 113 -3.33 -7.33 3.65
C LEU A 113 -4.19 -8.35 2.92
N ALA A 114 -4.81 -9.29 3.66
CA ALA A 114 -5.76 -10.22 3.07
C ALA A 114 -6.98 -9.47 2.53
N TYR A 115 -7.46 -8.49 3.27
CA TYR A 115 -8.55 -7.62 2.85
C TYR A 115 -8.15 -6.84 1.59
N VAL A 116 -6.95 -6.26 1.58
CA VAL A 116 -6.44 -5.51 0.43
C VAL A 116 -6.44 -6.39 -0.82
N LYS A 117 -5.89 -7.59 -0.72
CA LYS A 117 -5.85 -8.50 -1.86
C LYS A 117 -7.24 -8.87 -2.34
N ASN A 118 -8.15 -9.12 -1.41
CA ASN A 118 -9.52 -9.48 -1.75
C ASN A 118 -10.23 -8.35 -2.50
N VAL A 119 -10.10 -7.13 -2.02
CA VAL A 119 -10.72 -5.97 -2.68
C VAL A 119 -10.12 -5.76 -4.08
N VAL A 120 -8.81 -5.84 -4.20
CA VAL A 120 -8.14 -5.69 -5.51
C VAL A 120 -8.62 -6.76 -6.48
N ASN A 121 -8.72 -8.00 -6.02
CA ASN A 121 -9.22 -9.09 -6.86
C ASN A 121 -10.67 -8.89 -7.31
N LEU A 122 -11.52 -8.40 -6.41
CA LEU A 122 -12.92 -8.11 -6.73
C LEU A 122 -13.05 -7.01 -7.78
N HIS A 123 -12.04 -6.15 -7.90
CA HIS A 123 -12.01 -5.09 -8.90
C HIS A 123 -11.22 -5.52 -10.14
N GLN A 124 -10.94 -6.82 -10.27
CA GLN A 124 -10.24 -7.38 -11.43
C GLN A 124 -8.82 -6.85 -11.59
N GLY A 125 -8.24 -6.42 -10.49
CA GLY A 125 -6.88 -5.93 -10.46
C GLY A 125 -5.89 -6.95 -9.96
N GLU A 126 -4.65 -6.52 -9.82
CA GLU A 126 -3.57 -7.32 -9.26
C GLU A 126 -2.82 -6.48 -8.24
N ILE A 127 -2.31 -7.13 -7.21
CA ILE A 127 -1.42 -6.48 -6.27
C ILE A 127 -0.11 -7.26 -6.20
N ARG A 128 1.00 -6.53 -6.20
CA ARG A 128 2.34 -7.10 -6.06
C ARG A 128 3.03 -6.47 -4.88
N VAL A 129 3.91 -7.24 -4.26
CA VAL A 129 4.76 -6.75 -3.19
C VAL A 129 6.21 -7.04 -3.55
N ASP A 130 7.04 -6.01 -3.44
CA ASP A 130 8.48 -6.11 -3.61
C ASP A 130 9.10 -5.59 -2.32
N SER A 131 10.08 -6.28 -1.77
CA SER A 131 10.66 -5.88 -0.50
C SER A 131 12.09 -6.38 -0.38
N GLU A 132 12.88 -5.60 0.37
CA GLU A 132 14.24 -5.96 0.71
C GLU A 132 14.46 -5.62 2.17
N VAL A 133 14.90 -6.60 2.95
CA VAL A 133 15.16 -6.41 4.37
C VAL A 133 16.17 -5.28 4.57
N GLY A 134 15.84 -4.35 5.45
CA GLY A 134 16.67 -3.19 5.74
C GLY A 134 16.45 -2.00 4.82
N LYS A 135 15.71 -2.16 3.73
CA LYS A 135 15.46 -1.08 2.77
C LYS A 135 14.01 -0.65 2.69
N GLY A 136 13.08 -1.56 2.84
CA GLY A 136 11.66 -1.23 2.84
C GLY A 136 10.83 -2.12 1.93
N THR A 137 9.61 -1.68 1.68
CA THR A 137 8.61 -2.47 0.97
C THR A 137 7.84 -1.59 -0.02
N THR A 138 7.52 -2.14 -1.19
CA THR A 138 6.69 -1.49 -2.19
C THR A 138 5.51 -2.38 -2.53
N PHE A 139 4.30 -1.84 -2.36
CA PHE A 139 3.08 -2.48 -2.86
C PHE A 139 2.65 -1.76 -4.11
N THR A 140 2.35 -2.51 -5.17
CA THR A 140 1.87 -1.96 -6.43
C THR A 140 0.55 -2.58 -6.79
N ILE A 141 -0.46 -1.75 -6.99
CA ILE A 141 -1.79 -2.16 -7.40
C ILE A 141 -1.99 -1.76 -8.86
N LYS A 142 -2.53 -2.69 -9.63
CA LYS A 142 -2.83 -2.52 -11.04
C LYS A 142 -4.32 -2.73 -11.24
N LEU A 143 -5.00 -1.75 -11.79
CA LEU A 143 -6.45 -1.80 -12.00
C LEU A 143 -6.76 -1.59 -13.48
N PRO A 144 -7.75 -2.31 -14.04
CA PRO A 144 -8.14 -2.06 -15.42
C PRO A 144 -8.77 -0.69 -15.57
N VAL A 145 -8.34 0.05 -16.57
CA VAL A 145 -8.95 1.31 -16.93
C VAL A 145 -10.30 1.02 -17.55
N MET A 146 -11.30 1.78 -17.15
CA MET A 146 -12.60 1.69 -17.77
C MET A 146 -12.50 2.22 -19.18
N LYS A 147 -12.35 1.29 -20.12
CA LYS A 147 -12.54 1.62 -21.54
C LYS A 147 -14.03 1.77 -21.67
N GLU A 148 -14.42 3.01 -21.63
CA GLU A 148 -15.70 3.35 -21.98
C GLU A 148 -16.60 2.35 -22.52
N LEU A 149 -17.58 2.20 -21.83
CA LEU A 149 -18.86 1.79 -22.28
C LEU A 149 -19.36 2.63 -23.37
N ARG A 150 -18.49 3.11 -24.16
CA ARG A 150 -18.86 3.77 -25.31
C ARG A 150 -19.01 2.73 -26.27
N SER A 151 -20.02 2.51 -26.51
CA SER A 151 -20.30 1.88 -27.73
C SER A 151 -19.92 2.77 -28.87
#